data_2064bb9b00ed0cba0f19ec69ef93a534
#
_entry.id   2064bb9b00ed0cba0f19ec69ef93a534
#
_cell.length_a   1.000
_cell.length_b   1.000
_cell.length_c   1.000
_cell.angle_alpha   90.00
_cell.angle_beta   90.00
_cell.angle_gamma   90.00
#
_symmetry.space_group_name_H-M   'P 1'
#
loop_
_entity.id
_entity.type
_entity.pdbx_description
1 polymer ?
#
loop_
_entity_poly.entity_id
_entity_poly.type
_entity_poly.pdbx_seq_one_letter_code
_entity_poly.pdbx_strand_id
1 'polypeptide(L)'
;MDLTPVKTAHLDKLADYTSTLYRKPELRKLFFELTLQCNERCFHCGSSCTAARGDELSREEWFRIIDEVKADFGTSRIQLCITGGEPLLNRDFFAIMGYAHEQGFRWGMTSNATLITPAVAQRLADVGMGTISVSIDGLRDTHDALRGLRGGYDRAMAGIQNLIDVGAFQAVQVTTVVNHGNIDQLDDLFQIMDGLDIDSWRVINLEPIGRALLRPDLMLTREDYVRLFDFVRERRRAGYPLEYGCSHYLGLEYEAEVREWYWLCNAGVYTASIMANGDIAACLDIERRPETVQGNVRRDRLHDVWENRFELFRHDLCELNEECRACEHARFCRGDAHHSWDYDRNRPMVCLKGTLF
;
A
#
# COMPACT_ATOMS: atom_id res chain seq x y z
N MET A 1 28.40 -18.93 0.18
CA MET A 1 27.53 -19.96 0.81
C MET A 1 26.23 -19.97 0.02
N ASP A 2 25.79 -21.11 -0.47
CA ASP A 2 24.48 -21.20 -1.16
C ASP A 2 23.35 -21.07 -0.12
N LEU A 3 22.58 -19.97 -0.20
CA LEU A 3 21.45 -19.67 0.70
C LEU A 3 20.12 -20.24 0.22
N THR A 4 20.10 -20.85 -0.98
CA THR A 4 18.87 -21.40 -1.58
C THR A 4 18.13 -22.40 -0.67
N PRO A 5 18.82 -23.37 -0.02
CA PRO A 5 18.13 -24.30 0.89
C PRO A 5 17.51 -23.60 2.10
N VAL A 6 18.16 -22.56 2.63
CA VAL A 6 17.66 -21.79 3.78
C VAL A 6 16.44 -20.98 3.39
N LYS A 7 16.49 -20.27 2.25
CA LYS A 7 15.35 -19.51 1.72
C LYS A 7 14.17 -20.42 1.41
N THR A 8 14.40 -21.58 0.79
CA THR A 8 13.36 -22.57 0.51
C THR A 8 12.68 -23.05 1.79
N ALA A 9 13.45 -23.39 2.83
CA ALA A 9 12.89 -23.82 4.11
C ALA A 9 12.06 -22.71 4.81
N HIS A 10 12.44 -21.44 4.67
CA HIS A 10 11.65 -20.33 5.19
C HIS A 10 10.37 -20.13 4.39
N LEU A 11 10.43 -20.21 3.06
CA LEU A 11 9.25 -20.13 2.18
C LEU A 11 8.27 -21.28 2.43
N ASP A 12 8.76 -22.51 2.69
CA ASP A 12 7.92 -23.64 3.08
C ASP A 12 7.16 -23.36 4.38
N LYS A 13 7.85 -22.85 5.42
CA LYS A 13 7.21 -22.46 6.67
C LYS A 13 6.18 -21.34 6.47
N LEU A 14 6.48 -20.36 5.63
CA LEU A 14 5.55 -19.29 5.31
C LEU A 14 4.33 -19.82 4.55
N ALA A 15 4.50 -20.75 3.62
CA ALA A 15 3.40 -21.37 2.90
C ALA A 15 2.44 -22.12 3.86
N ASP A 16 2.99 -22.88 4.81
CA ASP A 16 2.18 -23.56 5.83
C ASP A 16 1.49 -22.57 6.77
N TYR A 17 2.19 -21.49 7.14
CA TYR A 17 1.64 -20.43 7.97
C TYR A 17 0.51 -19.67 7.24
N THR A 18 0.67 -19.37 5.96
CA THR A 18 -0.38 -18.73 5.15
C THR A 18 -1.65 -19.58 5.11
N SER A 19 -1.51 -20.90 4.96
CA SER A 19 -2.65 -21.83 5.01
C SER A 19 -3.34 -21.83 6.39
N THR A 20 -2.60 -21.51 7.45
CA THR A 20 -3.18 -21.30 8.79
C THR A 20 -3.91 -19.96 8.89
N LEU A 21 -3.35 -18.90 8.30
CA LEU A 21 -3.98 -17.57 8.24
C LEU A 21 -5.31 -17.57 7.47
N TYR A 22 -5.44 -18.39 6.43
CA TYR A 22 -6.72 -18.52 5.72
C TYR A 22 -7.84 -19.03 6.63
N ARG A 23 -7.52 -19.92 7.59
CA ARG A 23 -8.48 -20.46 8.55
C ARG A 23 -8.65 -19.61 9.81
N LYS A 24 -7.61 -18.85 10.18
CA LYS A 24 -7.58 -17.99 11.37
C LYS A 24 -6.93 -16.65 11.01
N PRO A 25 -7.64 -15.80 10.26
CA PRO A 25 -7.12 -14.49 9.87
C PRO A 25 -7.00 -13.58 11.09
N GLU A 26 -6.04 -12.65 11.05
CA GLU A 26 -5.77 -11.70 12.13
C GLU A 26 -5.78 -10.28 11.58
N LEU A 27 -6.82 -9.51 11.83
CA LEU A 27 -6.84 -8.10 11.40
C LEU A 27 -5.76 -7.31 12.14
N ARG A 28 -4.77 -6.83 11.40
CA ARG A 28 -3.63 -6.05 11.92
C ARG A 28 -3.56 -4.63 11.37
N LYS A 29 -4.00 -4.43 10.12
CA LYS A 29 -4.04 -3.13 9.45
C LYS A 29 -5.44 -2.90 8.92
N LEU A 30 -6.05 -1.82 9.34
CA LEU A 30 -7.36 -1.40 8.84
C LEU A 30 -7.21 -0.08 8.09
N PHE A 31 -7.45 -0.12 6.79
CA PHE A 31 -7.37 1.05 5.95
C PHE A 31 -8.67 1.84 6.00
N PHE A 32 -8.56 3.15 6.22
CA PHE A 32 -9.64 4.12 6.09
C PHE A 32 -9.38 5.01 4.89
N GLU A 33 -10.20 4.87 3.85
CA GLU A 33 -10.21 5.79 2.72
C GLU A 33 -11.17 6.94 3.08
N LEU A 34 -10.65 8.01 3.66
CA LEU A 34 -11.48 9.09 4.21
C LEU A 34 -12.18 9.93 3.15
N THR A 35 -11.67 9.95 1.92
CA THR A 35 -12.20 10.71 0.79
C THR A 35 -11.63 10.20 -0.52
N LEU A 36 -12.36 10.35 -1.62
CA LEU A 36 -11.84 10.22 -2.98
C LEU A 36 -11.45 11.57 -3.59
N GLN A 37 -11.62 12.66 -2.84
CA GLN A 37 -11.15 13.95 -3.30
C GLN A 37 -9.63 14.05 -3.23
N CYS A 38 -9.00 14.52 -4.32
CA CYS A 38 -7.57 14.72 -4.42
C CYS A 38 -7.27 16.01 -5.19
N ASN A 39 -6.21 16.70 -4.78
CA ASN A 39 -5.69 17.86 -5.48
C ASN A 39 -4.65 17.50 -6.56
N GLU A 40 -4.34 16.22 -6.71
CA GLU A 40 -3.51 15.66 -7.77
C GLU A 40 -4.33 14.79 -8.73
N ARG A 41 -3.75 14.52 -9.91
CA ARG A 41 -4.38 13.70 -10.95
C ARG A 41 -3.40 12.67 -11.52
N CYS A 42 -2.80 11.91 -10.61
CA CYS A 42 -1.76 10.94 -10.92
C CYS A 42 -2.20 9.95 -12.01
N PHE A 43 -1.34 9.68 -12.99
CA PHE A 43 -1.61 8.69 -14.05
C PHE A 43 -1.69 7.26 -13.50
N HIS A 44 -1.04 6.99 -12.39
CA HIS A 44 -0.95 5.68 -11.73
C HIS A 44 -1.95 5.49 -10.58
N CYS A 45 -2.94 6.36 -10.41
CA CYS A 45 -3.86 6.28 -9.28
C CYS A 45 -4.79 5.05 -9.37
N GLY A 46 -4.60 4.08 -8.47
CA GLY A 46 -5.43 2.88 -8.37
C GLY A 46 -6.88 3.18 -8.02
N SER A 47 -7.13 4.12 -7.11
CA SER A 47 -8.49 4.53 -6.69
C SER A 47 -9.17 5.50 -7.65
N SER A 48 -8.51 5.92 -8.74
CA SER A 48 -9.06 6.87 -9.72
C SER A 48 -9.62 8.16 -9.12
N CYS A 49 -8.97 8.67 -8.07
CA CYS A 49 -9.39 9.86 -7.32
C CYS A 49 -9.57 11.10 -8.20
N THR A 50 -10.49 11.98 -7.79
CA THR A 50 -10.88 13.18 -8.55
C THR A 50 -10.85 14.43 -7.69
N ALA A 51 -11.03 15.61 -8.30
CA ALA A 51 -11.18 16.86 -7.56
C ALA A 51 -12.59 16.99 -6.89
N ALA A 52 -13.55 16.17 -7.31
CA ALA A 52 -14.90 16.19 -6.80
C ALA A 52 -15.06 15.29 -5.56
N ARG A 53 -15.82 15.75 -4.60
CA ARG A 53 -16.28 14.95 -3.48
C ARG A 53 -17.43 14.04 -3.93
N GLY A 54 -17.37 12.77 -3.54
CA GLY A 54 -18.42 11.77 -3.82
C GLY A 54 -19.39 11.57 -2.63
N ASP A 55 -20.08 10.44 -2.64
CA ASP A 55 -20.79 9.91 -1.47
C ASP A 55 -19.72 9.43 -0.48
N GLU A 56 -19.61 10.11 0.64
CA GLU A 56 -18.60 9.84 1.67
C GLU A 56 -19.28 9.66 3.02
N LEU A 57 -18.66 8.86 3.87
CA LEU A 57 -19.08 8.71 5.26
C LEU A 57 -18.97 10.05 6.00
N SER A 58 -19.96 10.36 6.82
CA SER A 58 -19.95 11.51 7.71
C SER A 58 -18.99 11.28 8.89
N ARG A 59 -18.66 12.37 9.60
CA ARG A 59 -17.86 12.31 10.82
C ARG A 59 -18.48 11.38 11.86
N GLU A 60 -19.79 11.44 12.03
CA GLU A 60 -20.55 10.63 12.98
C GLU A 60 -20.53 9.15 12.60
N GLU A 61 -20.58 8.82 11.30
CA GLU A 61 -20.40 7.45 10.82
C GLU A 61 -18.99 6.94 11.12
N TRP A 62 -17.94 7.74 10.89
CA TRP A 62 -16.56 7.37 11.25
C TRP A 62 -16.38 7.16 12.75
N PHE A 63 -16.98 8.00 13.60
CA PHE A 63 -16.91 7.80 15.07
C PHE A 63 -17.56 6.48 15.47
N ARG A 64 -18.75 6.17 14.96
CA ARG A 64 -19.40 4.89 15.19
C ARG A 64 -18.55 3.71 14.74
N ILE A 65 -17.93 3.79 13.56
CA ILE A 65 -17.04 2.74 13.04
C ILE A 65 -15.83 2.53 13.96
N ILE A 66 -15.20 3.60 14.43
CA ILE A 66 -14.07 3.55 15.37
C ILE A 66 -14.49 2.85 16.67
N ASP A 67 -15.66 3.18 17.21
CA ASP A 67 -16.18 2.53 18.42
C ASP A 67 -16.47 1.05 18.21
N GLU A 68 -17.09 0.69 17.09
CA GLU A 68 -17.35 -0.70 16.72
C GLU A 68 -16.07 -1.50 16.56
N VAL A 69 -15.06 -0.98 15.85
CA VAL A 69 -13.76 -1.64 15.69
C VAL A 69 -13.05 -1.83 17.03
N LYS A 70 -13.11 -0.81 17.91
CA LYS A 70 -12.57 -0.92 19.28
C LYS A 70 -13.24 -2.02 20.06
N ALA A 71 -14.58 -2.09 20.02
CA ALA A 71 -15.35 -3.07 20.76
C ALA A 71 -15.10 -4.52 20.29
N ASP A 72 -14.95 -4.70 18.95
CA ASP A 72 -14.84 -6.03 18.34
C ASP A 72 -13.43 -6.59 18.35
N PHE A 73 -12.43 -5.76 18.05
CA PHE A 73 -11.05 -6.18 17.81
C PHE A 73 -10.06 -5.65 18.86
N GLY A 74 -10.45 -4.65 19.65
CA GLY A 74 -9.53 -3.88 20.50
C GLY A 74 -8.62 -2.95 19.69
N THR A 75 -7.73 -2.24 20.38
CA THR A 75 -6.85 -1.24 19.74
C THR A 75 -5.39 -1.66 19.66
N SER A 76 -4.97 -2.62 20.51
CA SER A 76 -3.55 -2.94 20.71
C SER A 76 -2.86 -3.61 19.52
N ARG A 77 -3.62 -4.35 18.72
CA ARG A 77 -3.11 -5.12 17.57
C ARG A 77 -3.40 -4.48 16.22
N ILE A 78 -4.34 -3.52 16.17
CA ILE A 78 -4.75 -2.86 14.92
C ILE A 78 -4.03 -1.53 14.79
N GLN A 79 -3.45 -1.33 13.62
CA GLN A 79 -3.00 -0.03 13.15
C GLN A 79 -4.01 0.50 12.13
N LEU A 80 -4.49 1.72 12.32
CA LEU A 80 -5.28 2.42 11.32
C LEU A 80 -4.33 3.01 10.27
N CYS A 81 -4.60 2.71 9.00
CA CYS A 81 -3.84 3.19 7.85
C CYS A 81 -4.72 4.17 7.08
N ILE A 82 -4.45 5.45 7.19
CA ILE A 82 -5.30 6.50 6.63
C ILE A 82 -4.86 6.84 5.22
N THR A 83 -5.81 6.83 4.30
CA THR A 83 -5.60 7.11 2.89
C THR A 83 -6.86 7.73 2.27
N GLY A 84 -6.87 7.80 0.95
CA GLY A 84 -7.99 8.33 0.18
C GLY A 84 -7.51 8.78 -1.18
N GLY A 85 -8.06 9.90 -1.63
CA GLY A 85 -7.39 10.79 -2.55
C GLY A 85 -6.24 11.47 -1.82
N GLU A 86 -6.49 12.67 -1.30
CA GLU A 86 -5.61 13.29 -0.31
C GLU A 86 -6.38 13.40 1.02
N PRO A 87 -5.98 12.66 2.08
CA PRO A 87 -6.74 12.62 3.33
C PRO A 87 -7.01 13.99 3.96
N LEU A 88 -6.06 14.91 3.83
CA LEU A 88 -6.17 16.27 4.38
C LEU A 88 -7.25 17.14 3.70
N LEU A 89 -7.82 16.69 2.59
CA LEU A 89 -8.98 17.32 1.96
C LEU A 89 -10.31 16.93 2.61
N ASN A 90 -10.35 15.88 3.43
CA ASN A 90 -11.50 15.60 4.24
C ASN A 90 -11.63 16.68 5.34
N ARG A 91 -12.72 17.44 5.32
CA ARG A 91 -12.95 18.59 6.24
C ARG A 91 -12.94 18.19 7.71
N ASP A 92 -13.31 16.94 8.02
CA ASP A 92 -13.43 16.41 9.38
C ASP A 92 -12.20 15.58 9.77
N PHE A 93 -11.13 15.55 8.93
CA PHE A 93 -9.93 14.73 9.12
C PHE A 93 -9.38 14.79 10.55
N PHE A 94 -9.10 15.99 11.06
CA PHE A 94 -8.50 16.15 12.37
C PHE A 94 -9.45 15.75 13.51
N ALA A 95 -10.76 15.93 13.33
CA ALA A 95 -11.75 15.49 14.31
C ALA A 95 -11.82 13.95 14.35
N ILE A 96 -11.83 13.30 13.17
CA ILE A 96 -11.87 11.83 13.05
C ILE A 96 -10.60 11.22 13.65
N MET A 97 -9.42 11.75 13.29
CA MET A 97 -8.15 11.17 13.73
C MET A 97 -7.85 11.48 15.19
N GLY A 98 -8.22 12.66 15.70
CA GLY A 98 -8.16 12.97 17.13
C GLY A 98 -9.03 12.01 17.93
N TYR A 99 -10.26 11.75 17.47
CA TYR A 99 -11.14 10.77 18.12
C TYR A 99 -10.54 9.36 18.11
N ALA A 100 -10.00 8.89 16.98
CA ALA A 100 -9.35 7.59 16.90
C ALA A 100 -8.18 7.48 17.88
N HIS A 101 -7.36 8.53 18.00
CA HIS A 101 -6.26 8.61 18.98
C HIS A 101 -6.77 8.56 20.42
N GLU A 102 -7.78 9.32 20.77
CA GLU A 102 -8.43 9.32 22.09
C GLU A 102 -9.01 7.93 22.43
N GLN A 103 -9.52 7.20 21.43
CA GLN A 103 -9.97 5.81 21.61
C GLN A 103 -8.82 4.81 21.78
N GLY A 104 -7.55 5.22 21.63
CA GLY A 104 -6.36 4.42 21.87
C GLY A 104 -5.81 3.71 20.62
N PHE A 105 -6.25 4.09 19.43
CA PHE A 105 -5.69 3.55 18.19
C PHE A 105 -4.37 4.21 17.84
N ARG A 106 -3.41 3.38 17.38
CA ARG A 106 -2.24 3.84 16.64
C ARG A 106 -2.63 4.06 15.19
N TRP A 107 -2.16 5.12 14.58
CA TRP A 107 -2.46 5.40 13.19
C TRP A 107 -1.30 6.05 12.43
N GLY A 108 -1.33 5.88 11.12
CA GLY A 108 -0.44 6.55 10.20
C GLY A 108 -1.18 6.84 8.89
N MET A 109 -0.59 7.64 8.01
CA MET A 109 -1.24 7.96 6.74
C MET A 109 -0.29 7.93 5.54
N THR A 110 -0.89 7.82 4.35
CA THR A 110 -0.25 8.11 3.07
C THR A 110 -0.78 9.44 2.55
N SER A 111 0.12 10.33 2.13
CA SER A 111 -0.21 11.68 1.64
C SER A 111 0.70 12.08 0.48
N ASN A 112 0.20 12.94 -0.39
CA ASN A 112 1.05 13.64 -1.37
C ASN A 112 1.84 14.81 -0.74
N ALA A 113 1.59 15.10 0.53
CA ALA A 113 2.21 16.11 1.38
C ALA A 113 2.15 17.56 0.87
N THR A 114 1.49 17.83 -0.25
CA THR A 114 1.42 19.19 -0.84
C THR A 114 0.65 20.19 0.02
N LEU A 115 -0.09 19.70 1.02
CA LEU A 115 -0.87 20.51 1.98
C LEU A 115 -0.23 20.56 3.37
N ILE A 116 0.92 19.91 3.58
CA ILE A 116 1.58 19.83 4.88
C ILE A 116 2.45 21.08 5.10
N THR A 117 1.82 22.15 5.59
CA THR A 117 2.52 23.33 6.12
C THR A 117 3.07 23.05 7.52
N PRO A 118 3.96 23.89 8.09
CA PRO A 118 4.43 23.72 9.47
C PRO A 118 3.29 23.59 10.48
N ALA A 119 2.23 24.39 10.32
CA ALA A 119 1.06 24.32 11.21
C ALA A 119 0.28 23.01 11.04
N VAL A 120 0.18 22.47 9.81
CA VAL A 120 -0.46 21.17 9.56
C VAL A 120 0.38 20.04 10.12
N ALA A 121 1.71 20.07 9.95
CA ALA A 121 2.61 19.06 10.52
C ALA A 121 2.49 19.01 12.06
N GLN A 122 2.47 20.15 12.72
CA GLN A 122 2.23 20.21 14.17
C GLN A 122 0.87 19.63 14.56
N ARG A 123 -0.20 19.97 13.86
CA ARG A 123 -1.54 19.42 14.14
C ARG A 123 -1.63 17.92 13.94
N LEU A 124 -0.88 17.35 12.97
CA LEU A 124 -0.80 15.90 12.77
C LEU A 124 -0.15 15.22 13.98
N ALA A 125 0.88 15.82 14.55
CA ALA A 125 1.49 15.34 15.79
C ALA A 125 0.51 15.47 16.98
N ASP A 126 -0.19 16.59 17.11
CA ASP A 126 -1.14 16.86 18.20
C ASP A 126 -2.30 15.84 18.24
N VAL A 127 -2.73 15.32 17.08
CA VAL A 127 -3.76 14.26 16.99
C VAL A 127 -3.19 12.85 16.95
N GLY A 128 -1.92 12.69 17.31
CA GLY A 128 -1.28 11.40 17.57
C GLY A 128 -0.90 10.59 16.34
N MET A 129 -0.60 11.23 15.20
CA MET A 129 -0.06 10.52 14.04
C MET A 129 1.30 9.89 14.41
N GLY A 130 1.42 8.56 14.23
CA GLY A 130 2.67 7.85 14.47
C GLY A 130 3.57 7.80 13.25
N THR A 131 3.02 7.49 12.08
CA THR A 131 3.80 7.29 10.86
C THR A 131 3.18 7.98 9.65
N ILE A 132 4.02 8.38 8.70
CA ILE A 132 3.56 8.91 7.43
C ILE A 132 4.39 8.36 6.27
N SER A 133 3.72 8.07 5.15
CA SER A 133 4.35 7.76 3.88
C SER A 133 4.05 8.87 2.88
N VAL A 134 5.08 9.59 2.46
CA VAL A 134 4.97 10.68 1.48
C VAL A 134 5.35 10.18 0.10
N SER A 135 4.57 10.56 -0.89
CA SER A 135 4.78 10.11 -2.26
C SER A 135 5.71 11.04 -3.03
N ILE A 136 6.83 10.50 -3.56
CA ILE A 136 7.73 11.18 -4.51
C ILE A 136 8.03 10.22 -5.67
N ASP A 137 7.56 10.52 -6.87
CA ASP A 137 7.58 9.59 -8.01
C ASP A 137 8.56 10.00 -9.12
N GLY A 138 9.59 10.73 -8.82
CA GLY A 138 10.61 11.14 -9.78
C GLY A 138 11.26 12.46 -9.41
N LEU A 139 12.20 12.90 -10.23
CA LEU A 139 12.73 14.25 -10.17
C LEU A 139 11.61 15.26 -10.47
N ARG A 140 11.82 16.53 -10.15
CA ARG A 140 10.82 17.61 -10.19
C ARG A 140 9.83 17.53 -11.36
N ASP A 141 10.33 17.57 -12.58
CA ASP A 141 9.46 17.62 -13.77
C ASP A 141 8.72 16.30 -14.00
N THR A 142 9.37 15.18 -13.72
CA THR A 142 8.79 13.84 -13.84
C THR A 142 7.70 13.64 -12.79
N HIS A 143 7.95 14.01 -11.53
CA HIS A 143 6.96 13.95 -10.45
C HIS A 143 5.73 14.79 -10.79
N ASP A 144 5.93 16.06 -11.18
CA ASP A 144 4.84 16.97 -11.52
C ASP A 144 4.01 16.43 -12.71
N ALA A 145 4.66 15.86 -13.72
CA ALA A 145 3.99 15.26 -14.86
C ALA A 145 3.21 14.01 -14.49
N LEU A 146 3.81 13.06 -13.74
CA LEU A 146 3.15 11.82 -13.31
C LEU A 146 1.96 12.08 -12.40
N ARG A 147 2.05 13.09 -11.53
CA ARG A 147 1.00 13.44 -10.58
C ARG A 147 0.04 14.51 -11.07
N GLY A 148 0.29 15.08 -12.24
CA GLY A 148 -0.59 16.06 -12.87
C GLY A 148 -0.75 17.35 -12.06
N LEU A 149 0.30 17.77 -11.33
CA LEU A 149 0.27 18.95 -10.48
C LEU A 149 1.60 19.73 -10.60
N ARG A 150 1.60 20.80 -11.36
CA ARG A 150 2.77 21.68 -11.49
C ARG A 150 3.16 22.28 -10.13
N GLY A 151 4.44 22.16 -9.76
CA GLY A 151 4.98 22.56 -8.46
C GLY A 151 4.55 21.63 -7.33
N GLY A 152 4.05 20.43 -7.64
CA GLY A 152 3.72 19.39 -6.69
C GLY A 152 4.95 18.89 -5.96
N TYR A 153 6.03 18.64 -6.69
CA TYR A 153 7.30 18.21 -6.15
C TYR A 153 7.83 19.15 -5.06
N ASP A 154 7.91 20.46 -5.33
CA ASP A 154 8.44 21.42 -4.36
C ASP A 154 7.61 21.49 -3.09
N ARG A 155 6.28 21.41 -3.24
CA ARG A 155 5.37 21.39 -2.08
C ARG A 155 5.49 20.10 -1.29
N ALA A 156 5.62 18.95 -1.95
CA ALA A 156 5.80 17.67 -1.29
C ALA A 156 7.13 17.62 -0.52
N MET A 157 8.23 18.09 -1.13
CA MET A 157 9.54 18.19 -0.48
C MET A 157 9.51 19.14 0.72
N ALA A 158 8.85 20.28 0.62
CA ALA A 158 8.64 21.19 1.74
C ALA A 158 7.79 20.52 2.84
N GLY A 159 6.77 19.74 2.45
CA GLY A 159 5.96 18.96 3.38
C GLY A 159 6.78 17.91 4.14
N ILE A 160 7.68 17.20 3.47
CA ILE A 160 8.62 16.25 4.11
C ILE A 160 9.49 16.99 5.13
N GLN A 161 10.09 18.14 4.75
CA GLN A 161 10.90 18.91 5.66
C GLN A 161 10.12 19.38 6.90
N ASN A 162 8.89 19.86 6.70
CA ASN A 162 8.02 20.27 7.80
C ASN A 162 7.70 19.10 8.78
N LEU A 163 7.57 17.88 8.27
CA LEU A 163 7.38 16.69 9.12
C LEU A 163 8.64 16.35 9.91
N ILE A 164 9.81 16.39 9.26
CA ILE A 164 11.10 16.18 9.90
C ILE A 164 11.34 17.21 11.00
N ASP A 165 11.08 18.49 10.71
CA ASP A 165 11.30 19.60 11.66
C ASP A 165 10.44 19.48 12.94
N VAL A 166 9.25 18.88 12.86
CA VAL A 166 8.42 18.60 14.05
C VAL A 166 9.05 17.53 14.93
N GLY A 167 9.71 16.52 14.37
CA GLY A 167 10.44 15.49 15.08
C GLY A 167 9.62 14.63 16.05
N ALA A 168 8.28 14.58 15.89
CA ALA A 168 7.37 13.87 16.79
C ALA A 168 6.86 12.53 16.23
N PHE A 169 7.17 12.22 14.99
CA PHE A 169 6.68 11.02 14.32
C PHE A 169 7.63 9.83 14.56
N GLN A 170 7.04 8.63 14.66
CA GLN A 170 7.80 7.39 14.81
C GLN A 170 8.53 7.02 13.52
N ALA A 171 7.93 7.35 12.36
CA ALA A 171 8.58 7.22 11.08
C ALA A 171 8.01 8.19 10.03
N VAL A 172 8.92 8.83 9.31
CA VAL A 172 8.67 9.57 8.07
C VAL A 172 9.29 8.77 6.92
N GLN A 173 8.43 8.15 6.12
CA GLN A 173 8.83 7.33 4.98
C GLN A 173 8.52 8.08 3.67
N VAL A 174 9.38 7.94 2.68
CA VAL A 174 9.06 8.30 1.30
C VAL A 174 8.69 7.04 0.52
N THR A 175 7.68 7.11 -0.34
CA THR A 175 7.30 6.04 -1.27
C THR A 175 7.36 6.53 -2.71
N THR A 176 8.01 5.73 -3.58
CA THR A 176 8.12 5.98 -5.02
C THR A 176 7.43 4.86 -5.79
N VAL A 177 6.48 5.22 -6.67
CA VAL A 177 5.91 4.30 -7.66
C VAL A 177 6.83 4.28 -8.88
N VAL A 178 7.64 3.22 -8.99
CA VAL A 178 8.58 3.03 -10.09
C VAL A 178 7.84 2.55 -11.32
N ASN A 179 8.12 3.18 -12.45
CA ASN A 179 7.53 2.90 -13.75
C ASN A 179 8.57 3.15 -14.86
N HIS A 180 8.24 2.77 -16.10
CA HIS A 180 9.17 2.95 -17.23
C HIS A 180 9.61 4.40 -17.47
N GLY A 181 8.80 5.37 -17.06
CA GLY A 181 9.12 6.82 -17.23
C GLY A 181 10.05 7.40 -16.15
N ASN A 182 10.32 6.68 -15.04
CA ASN A 182 11.16 7.15 -13.95
C ASN A 182 12.26 6.18 -13.50
N ILE A 183 12.30 4.96 -14.04
CA ILE A 183 13.30 3.95 -13.67
C ILE A 183 14.75 4.46 -13.82
N ASP A 184 15.01 5.28 -14.82
CA ASP A 184 16.34 5.88 -15.08
C ASP A 184 16.75 6.92 -14.04
N GLN A 185 15.83 7.37 -13.20
CA GLN A 185 16.07 8.41 -12.19
C GLN A 185 16.35 7.83 -10.79
N LEU A 186 16.40 6.51 -10.62
CA LEU A 186 16.55 5.88 -9.29
C LEU A 186 17.84 6.28 -8.58
N ASP A 187 18.96 6.41 -9.29
CA ASP A 187 20.22 6.84 -8.69
C ASP A 187 20.20 8.31 -8.25
N ASP A 188 19.61 9.20 -9.05
CA ASP A 188 19.44 10.60 -8.68
C ASP A 188 18.45 10.76 -7.53
N LEU A 189 17.35 10.01 -7.54
CA LEU A 189 16.40 9.95 -6.41
C LEU A 189 17.06 9.44 -5.15
N PHE A 190 17.94 8.43 -5.25
CA PHE A 190 18.70 7.93 -4.11
C PHE A 190 19.55 9.02 -3.47
N GLN A 191 20.26 9.84 -4.27
CA GLN A 191 21.04 10.95 -3.73
C GLN A 191 20.18 11.98 -2.99
N ILE A 192 18.95 12.21 -3.48
CA ILE A 192 18.00 13.11 -2.81
C ILE A 192 17.51 12.48 -1.49
N MET A 193 17.12 11.21 -1.50
CA MET A 193 16.60 10.51 -0.32
C MET A 193 17.68 10.34 0.77
N ASP A 194 18.92 10.04 0.37
CA ASP A 194 20.06 9.91 1.27
C ASP A 194 20.43 11.25 1.95
N GLY A 195 20.11 12.37 1.28
CA GLY A 195 20.29 13.72 1.84
C GLY A 195 19.15 14.19 2.77
N LEU A 196 18.09 13.41 2.94
CA LEU A 196 16.96 13.72 3.82
C LEU A 196 17.05 12.91 5.12
N ASP A 197 16.63 13.51 6.22
CA ASP A 197 16.52 12.82 7.52
C ASP A 197 15.18 12.05 7.61
N ILE A 198 15.01 11.08 6.70
CA ILE A 198 13.86 10.17 6.63
C ILE A 198 14.22 8.80 7.20
N ASP A 199 13.25 8.12 7.79
CA ASP A 199 13.46 6.79 8.40
C ASP A 199 13.59 5.68 7.36
N SER A 200 12.92 5.79 6.21
CA SER A 200 13.02 4.80 5.14
C SER A 200 12.53 5.32 3.79
N TRP A 201 13.07 4.72 2.73
CA TRP A 201 12.57 4.87 1.37
C TRP A 201 11.96 3.56 0.89
N ARG A 202 10.70 3.59 0.50
CA ARG A 202 10.01 2.43 -0.09
C ARG A 202 9.80 2.65 -1.58
N VAL A 203 10.10 1.63 -2.36
CA VAL A 203 9.77 1.58 -3.79
C VAL A 203 8.72 0.51 -4.04
N ILE A 204 7.79 0.79 -4.93
CA ILE A 204 6.79 -0.15 -5.44
C ILE A 204 6.77 -0.03 -6.96
N ASN A 205 6.52 -1.10 -7.68
CA ASN A 205 6.31 -0.99 -9.11
C ASN A 205 4.91 -0.49 -9.44
N LEU A 206 4.77 0.14 -10.60
CA LEU A 206 3.46 0.49 -11.15
C LEU A 206 2.67 -0.78 -11.45
N GLU A 207 1.45 -0.86 -10.91
CA GLU A 207 0.51 -1.94 -11.17
C GLU A 207 -0.51 -1.53 -12.25
N PRO A 208 -0.99 -2.48 -13.08
CA PRO A 208 -2.01 -2.23 -14.10
C PRO A 208 -3.41 -2.13 -13.48
N ILE A 209 -3.63 -1.14 -12.60
CA ILE A 209 -4.89 -0.89 -11.90
C ILE A 209 -5.34 0.57 -12.05
N GLY A 210 -6.65 0.81 -11.96
CA GLY A 210 -7.21 2.15 -12.02
C GLY A 210 -6.79 2.92 -13.28
N ARG A 211 -6.29 4.15 -13.12
CA ARG A 211 -5.84 4.98 -14.26
C ARG A 211 -4.58 4.46 -14.96
N ALA A 212 -3.77 3.66 -14.30
CA ALA A 212 -2.58 3.06 -14.90
C ALA A 212 -2.93 2.16 -16.10
N LEU A 213 -4.13 1.55 -16.13
CA LEU A 213 -4.63 0.78 -17.27
C LEU A 213 -4.68 1.60 -18.57
N LEU A 214 -4.78 2.92 -18.49
CA LEU A 214 -4.79 3.83 -19.63
C LEU A 214 -3.39 4.23 -20.11
N ARG A 215 -2.35 3.77 -19.41
CA ARG A 215 -0.95 4.14 -19.66
C ARG A 215 -0.04 2.89 -19.69
N PRO A 216 -0.28 1.99 -20.66
CA PRO A 216 0.56 0.80 -20.81
C PRO A 216 2.03 1.12 -21.13
N ASP A 217 2.29 2.34 -21.64
CA ASP A 217 3.63 2.88 -21.89
C ASP A 217 4.45 3.12 -20.61
N LEU A 218 3.81 3.20 -19.45
CA LEU A 218 4.46 3.35 -18.16
C LEU A 218 4.73 2.01 -17.44
N MET A 219 4.19 0.89 -17.94
CA MET A 219 4.47 -0.42 -17.34
C MET A 219 5.95 -0.77 -17.46
N LEU A 220 6.50 -1.38 -16.41
CA LEU A 220 7.88 -1.84 -16.42
C LEU A 220 8.09 -2.95 -17.46
N THR A 221 9.18 -2.87 -18.19
CA THR A 221 9.69 -3.94 -19.05
C THR A 221 10.38 -5.01 -18.20
N ARG A 222 10.78 -6.12 -18.82
CA ARG A 222 11.55 -7.18 -18.13
C ARG A 222 12.89 -6.64 -17.63
N GLU A 223 13.56 -5.84 -18.43
CA GLU A 223 14.82 -5.20 -18.11
C GLU A 223 14.67 -4.21 -16.95
N ASP A 224 13.56 -3.45 -16.92
CA ASP A 224 13.26 -2.51 -15.83
C ASP A 224 13.04 -3.24 -14.50
N TYR A 225 12.35 -4.39 -14.49
CA TYR A 225 12.18 -5.19 -13.27
C TYR A 225 13.52 -5.69 -12.73
N VAL A 226 14.39 -6.23 -13.57
CA VAL A 226 15.72 -6.67 -13.13
C VAL A 226 16.51 -5.50 -12.55
N ARG A 227 16.53 -4.37 -13.26
CA ARG A 227 17.21 -3.15 -12.83
C ARG A 227 16.67 -2.64 -11.48
N LEU A 228 15.35 -2.60 -11.31
CA LEU A 228 14.71 -2.17 -10.06
C LEU A 228 15.16 -3.04 -8.89
N PHE A 229 15.09 -4.37 -9.04
CA PHE A 229 15.39 -5.27 -7.93
C PHE A 229 16.87 -5.38 -7.64
N ASP A 230 17.73 -5.27 -8.65
CA ASP A 230 19.17 -5.17 -8.44
C ASP A 230 19.52 -3.88 -7.69
N PHE A 231 18.96 -2.75 -8.08
CA PHE A 231 19.12 -1.47 -7.38
C PHE A 231 18.71 -1.58 -5.90
N VAL A 232 17.53 -2.10 -5.60
CA VAL A 232 17.05 -2.24 -4.21
C VAL A 232 17.97 -3.17 -3.41
N ARG A 233 18.35 -4.33 -3.98
CA ARG A 233 19.22 -5.30 -3.37
C ARG A 233 20.59 -4.70 -3.02
N GLU A 234 21.20 -3.97 -3.93
CA GLU A 234 22.50 -3.33 -3.74
C GLU A 234 22.47 -2.27 -2.63
N ARG A 235 21.47 -1.38 -2.62
CA ARG A 235 21.33 -0.35 -1.59
C ARG A 235 21.05 -0.94 -0.22
N ARG A 236 20.22 -1.97 -0.12
CA ARG A 236 19.97 -2.69 1.13
C ARG A 236 21.22 -3.39 1.65
N ARG A 237 22.00 -4.04 0.78
CA ARG A 237 23.29 -4.66 1.16
C ARG A 237 24.31 -3.63 1.63
N ALA A 238 24.23 -2.41 1.15
CA ALA A 238 25.02 -1.27 1.63
C ALA A 238 24.52 -0.69 2.97
N GLY A 239 23.39 -1.19 3.49
CA GLY A 239 22.82 -0.77 4.78
C GLY A 239 21.84 0.40 4.71
N TYR A 240 21.44 0.83 3.50
CA TYR A 240 20.44 1.89 3.37
C TYR A 240 19.03 1.35 3.66
N PRO A 241 18.17 2.10 4.37
CA PRO A 241 16.81 1.69 4.72
C PRO A 241 15.85 1.81 3.52
N LEU A 242 16.16 1.10 2.43
CA LEU A 242 15.35 0.96 1.24
C LEU A 242 14.64 -0.38 1.25
N GLU A 243 13.36 -0.39 0.92
CA GLU A 243 12.60 -1.63 0.80
C GLU A 243 11.66 -1.62 -0.40
N TYR A 244 11.42 -2.80 -0.94
CA TYR A 244 10.38 -3.02 -1.94
C TYR A 244 9.06 -3.32 -1.24
N GLY A 245 7.98 -2.69 -1.70
CA GLY A 245 6.63 -2.88 -1.17
C GLY A 245 6.03 -4.27 -1.45
N CYS A 246 4.77 -4.44 -1.13
CA CYS A 246 4.11 -5.74 -1.08
C CYS A 246 3.43 -6.14 -2.40
N SER A 247 4.09 -6.08 -3.56
CA SER A 247 3.37 -6.36 -4.82
C SER A 247 3.48 -7.80 -5.32
N HIS A 248 4.67 -8.40 -5.40
CA HIS A 248 4.87 -9.67 -6.10
C HIS A 248 5.77 -10.66 -5.36
N TYR A 249 5.59 -11.96 -5.66
CA TYR A 249 6.60 -12.98 -5.42
C TYR A 249 7.74 -12.83 -6.43
N LEU A 250 8.97 -12.82 -5.94
CA LEU A 250 10.16 -12.43 -6.72
C LEU A 250 11.14 -13.59 -6.99
N GLY A 251 10.72 -14.81 -6.68
CA GLY A 251 11.62 -15.96 -6.78
C GLY A 251 12.67 -16.03 -5.67
N LEU A 252 13.41 -17.14 -5.60
CA LEU A 252 14.37 -17.40 -4.53
C LEU A 252 15.54 -16.41 -4.51
N GLU A 253 15.88 -15.83 -5.65
CA GLU A 253 17.01 -14.90 -5.74
C GLU A 253 16.75 -13.59 -5.01
N TYR A 254 15.57 -12.99 -5.20
CA TYR A 254 15.26 -11.69 -4.66
C TYR A 254 14.47 -11.72 -3.35
N GLU A 255 13.75 -12.82 -3.05
CA GLU A 255 13.03 -12.92 -1.76
C GLU A 255 14.00 -12.81 -0.58
N ALA A 256 13.61 -12.03 0.44
CA ALA A 256 14.40 -11.63 1.61
C ALA A 256 15.64 -10.74 1.30
N GLU A 257 15.86 -10.34 0.03
CA GLU A 257 16.95 -9.45 -0.35
C GLU A 257 16.47 -8.00 -0.53
N VAL A 258 15.23 -7.84 -1.02
CA VAL A 258 14.67 -6.53 -1.37
C VAL A 258 13.58 -6.04 -0.39
N ARG A 259 13.22 -6.89 0.57
CA ARG A 259 12.31 -6.60 1.69
C ARG A 259 12.78 -7.34 2.94
N GLU A 260 12.24 -6.99 4.11
CA GLU A 260 12.70 -7.59 5.38
C GLU A 260 12.33 -9.07 5.51
N TRP A 261 11.25 -9.48 4.82
CA TRP A 261 10.74 -10.84 4.88
C TRP A 261 10.40 -11.37 3.49
N TYR A 262 9.66 -12.45 3.45
CA TYR A 262 9.21 -13.09 2.22
C TYR A 262 7.83 -12.56 1.82
N TRP A 263 7.49 -12.76 0.56
CA TRP A 263 6.20 -12.39 -0.01
C TRP A 263 5.00 -13.04 0.71
N LEU A 264 4.01 -12.21 1.01
CA LEU A 264 2.69 -12.63 1.48
C LEU A 264 1.67 -11.55 1.09
N CYS A 265 0.63 -11.92 0.34
CA CYS A 265 -0.51 -11.04 0.14
C CYS A 265 -1.30 -10.90 1.45
N ASN A 266 -1.39 -9.68 1.97
CA ASN A 266 -2.04 -9.40 3.24
C ASN A 266 -3.56 -9.25 3.14
N ALA A 267 -4.12 -9.16 1.91
CA ALA A 267 -5.54 -8.93 1.67
C ALA A 267 -6.40 -10.01 2.31
N GLY A 268 -7.34 -9.60 3.17
CA GLY A 268 -8.28 -10.50 3.83
C GLY A 268 -7.71 -11.41 4.93
N VAL A 269 -6.39 -11.40 5.16
CA VAL A 269 -5.73 -12.18 6.23
C VAL A 269 -5.12 -11.29 7.30
N TYR A 270 -4.54 -10.15 6.94
CA TYR A 270 -4.00 -9.12 7.85
C TYR A 270 -4.61 -7.75 7.62
N THR A 271 -5.21 -7.52 6.45
CA THR A 271 -5.76 -6.23 6.08
C THR A 271 -7.23 -6.31 5.71
N ALA A 272 -7.95 -5.27 6.10
CA ALA A 272 -9.26 -4.90 5.58
C ALA A 272 -9.28 -3.39 5.29
N SER A 273 -10.27 -2.96 4.54
CA SER A 273 -10.42 -1.56 4.16
C SER A 273 -11.87 -1.12 4.29
N ILE A 274 -12.07 0.11 4.75
CA ILE A 274 -13.36 0.81 4.68
C ILE A 274 -13.18 1.96 3.70
N MET A 275 -13.92 1.90 2.61
CA MET A 275 -13.89 2.89 1.54
C MET A 275 -14.67 4.15 1.91
N ALA A 276 -14.45 5.23 1.20
CA ALA A 276 -15.08 6.52 1.46
C ALA A 276 -16.61 6.46 1.49
N ASN A 277 -17.22 5.63 0.64
CA ASN A 277 -18.68 5.40 0.58
C ASN A 277 -19.19 4.34 1.58
N GLY A 278 -18.31 3.83 2.44
CA GLY A 278 -18.62 2.82 3.45
C GLY A 278 -18.47 1.37 3.00
N ASP A 279 -18.09 1.10 1.76
CA ASP A 279 -17.86 -0.26 1.29
C ASP A 279 -16.68 -0.91 2.05
N ILE A 280 -16.82 -2.22 2.30
CA ILE A 280 -15.81 -3.03 2.99
C ILE A 280 -15.12 -3.93 1.96
N ALA A 281 -13.79 -3.86 1.90
CA ALA A 281 -12.95 -4.66 1.01
C ALA A 281 -11.71 -5.18 1.73
N ALA A 282 -11.00 -6.11 1.11
CA ALA A 282 -9.77 -6.68 1.68
C ALA A 282 -8.55 -5.76 1.52
N CYS A 283 -8.48 -5.01 0.41
CA CYS A 283 -7.42 -4.05 0.11
C CYS A 283 -7.97 -2.97 -0.83
N LEU A 284 -7.48 -1.73 -0.71
CA LEU A 284 -7.91 -0.60 -1.55
C LEU A 284 -7.39 -0.69 -2.98
N ASP A 285 -6.29 -1.43 -3.20
CA ASP A 285 -5.69 -1.63 -4.52
C ASP A 285 -6.37 -2.73 -5.35
N ILE A 286 -7.30 -3.48 -4.75
CA ILE A 286 -8.12 -4.44 -5.48
C ILE A 286 -9.24 -3.69 -6.21
N GLU A 287 -9.44 -4.04 -7.50
CA GLU A 287 -10.51 -3.44 -8.30
C GLU A 287 -11.87 -3.55 -7.58
N ARG A 288 -12.62 -2.45 -7.55
CA ARG A 288 -13.96 -2.37 -6.91
C ARG A 288 -15.01 -3.03 -7.81
N ARG A 289 -15.36 -4.25 -7.49
CA ARG A 289 -16.31 -5.08 -8.22
C ARG A 289 -17.34 -5.64 -7.24
N PRO A 290 -18.53 -6.07 -7.70
CA PRO A 290 -19.52 -6.67 -6.82
C PRO A 290 -19.01 -7.86 -6.00
N GLU A 291 -18.09 -8.66 -6.57
CA GLU A 291 -17.48 -9.81 -5.91
C GLU A 291 -16.34 -9.45 -4.94
N THR A 292 -15.66 -8.31 -5.13
CA THR A 292 -14.55 -7.87 -4.26
C THR A 292 -14.99 -6.95 -3.13
N VAL A 293 -16.17 -6.32 -3.24
CA VAL A 293 -16.81 -5.55 -2.16
C VAL A 293 -17.64 -6.50 -1.31
N GLN A 294 -17.24 -6.70 -0.05
CA GLN A 294 -17.78 -7.75 0.82
C GLN A 294 -18.93 -7.28 1.72
N GLY A 295 -19.16 -5.99 1.82
CA GLY A 295 -20.21 -5.38 2.63
C GLY A 295 -20.17 -3.88 2.60
N ASN A 296 -20.98 -3.23 3.45
CA ASN A 296 -20.96 -1.77 3.62
C ASN A 296 -21.28 -1.43 5.08
N VAL A 297 -20.46 -0.59 5.72
CA VAL A 297 -20.57 -0.24 7.16
C VAL A 297 -21.87 0.47 7.54
N ARG A 298 -22.66 0.96 6.57
CA ARG A 298 -23.99 1.53 6.83
C ARG A 298 -25.04 0.48 7.14
N ARG A 299 -24.80 -0.79 6.81
CA ARG A 299 -25.72 -1.92 7.02
C ARG A 299 -25.10 -3.14 7.64
N ASP A 300 -23.78 -3.28 7.55
CA ASP A 300 -23.03 -4.44 7.99
C ASP A 300 -22.01 -4.02 9.06
N ARG A 301 -21.79 -4.90 10.05
CA ARG A 301 -20.69 -4.71 11.02
C ARG A 301 -19.39 -5.28 10.44
N LEU A 302 -18.30 -4.54 10.54
CA LEU A 302 -17.01 -4.98 9.98
C LEU A 302 -16.60 -6.37 10.49
N HIS A 303 -16.80 -6.64 11.78
CA HIS A 303 -16.49 -7.94 12.38
C HIS A 303 -17.23 -9.08 11.67
N ASP A 304 -18.52 -8.94 11.43
CA ASP A 304 -19.33 -9.99 10.81
C ASP A 304 -18.91 -10.24 9.35
N VAL A 305 -18.55 -9.15 8.64
CA VAL A 305 -18.01 -9.24 7.28
C VAL A 305 -16.64 -9.92 7.28
N TRP A 306 -15.75 -9.52 8.21
CA TRP A 306 -14.42 -10.10 8.36
C TRP A 306 -14.46 -11.59 8.63
N GLU A 307 -15.31 -12.03 9.55
CA GLU A 307 -15.41 -13.44 9.93
C GLU A 307 -16.05 -14.30 8.83
N ASN A 308 -17.06 -13.76 8.10
CA ASN A 308 -17.97 -14.61 7.34
C ASN A 308 -17.97 -14.35 5.82
N ARG A 309 -17.31 -13.29 5.29
CA ARG A 309 -17.46 -12.92 3.88
C ARG A 309 -16.14 -12.75 3.13
N PHE A 310 -14.99 -12.89 3.78
CA PHE A 310 -13.68 -12.73 3.13
C PHE A 310 -13.14 -14.02 2.51
N GLU A 311 -13.98 -15.02 2.25
CA GLU A 311 -13.56 -16.31 1.70
C GLU A 311 -12.83 -16.16 0.36
N LEU A 312 -13.27 -15.22 -0.52
CA LEU A 312 -12.61 -14.90 -1.79
C LEU A 312 -11.11 -14.59 -1.63
N PHE A 313 -10.68 -14.06 -0.50
CA PHE A 313 -9.30 -13.65 -0.25
C PHE A 313 -8.50 -14.65 0.59
N ARG A 314 -9.10 -15.77 0.99
CA ARG A 314 -8.53 -16.76 1.90
C ARG A 314 -8.29 -18.10 1.23
N HIS A 315 -7.88 -18.08 -0.03
CA HIS A 315 -7.44 -19.24 -0.81
C HIS A 315 -6.32 -18.85 -1.76
N ASP A 316 -5.66 -19.85 -2.33
CA ASP A 316 -4.60 -19.61 -3.30
C ASP A 316 -5.20 -19.28 -4.68
N LEU A 317 -4.86 -18.12 -5.22
CA LEU A 317 -5.31 -17.71 -6.55
C LEU A 317 -4.84 -18.66 -7.65
N CYS A 318 -3.70 -19.33 -7.46
CA CYS A 318 -3.20 -20.33 -8.42
C CYS A 318 -4.16 -21.52 -8.60
N GLU A 319 -5.07 -21.79 -7.65
CA GLU A 319 -6.08 -22.83 -7.79
C GLU A 319 -7.13 -22.50 -8.89
N LEU A 320 -7.30 -21.22 -9.20
CA LEU A 320 -8.24 -20.73 -10.22
C LEU A 320 -7.67 -20.76 -11.65
N ASN A 321 -6.36 -21.06 -11.80
CA ASN A 321 -5.68 -21.04 -13.09
C ASN A 321 -4.82 -22.29 -13.28
N GLU A 322 -4.99 -23.01 -14.37
CA GLU A 322 -4.31 -24.29 -14.61
C GLU A 322 -2.79 -24.12 -14.78
N GLU A 323 -2.34 -23.07 -15.49
CA GLU A 323 -0.93 -22.77 -15.69
C GLU A 323 -0.25 -22.41 -14.37
N CYS A 324 -0.91 -21.60 -13.55
CA CYS A 324 -0.40 -21.24 -12.21
C CYS A 324 -0.34 -22.46 -11.29
N ARG A 325 -1.35 -23.32 -11.32
CA ARG A 325 -1.39 -24.55 -10.51
C ARG A 325 -0.29 -25.52 -10.86
N ALA A 326 0.03 -25.63 -12.15
CA ALA A 326 1.12 -26.50 -12.64
C ALA A 326 2.52 -25.86 -12.50
N CYS A 327 2.62 -24.62 -12.03
CA CYS A 327 3.89 -23.93 -11.90
C CYS A 327 4.71 -24.48 -10.74
N GLU A 328 6.01 -24.66 -10.94
CA GLU A 328 6.93 -25.10 -9.88
C GLU A 328 7.02 -24.14 -8.68
N HIS A 329 6.69 -22.85 -8.89
CA HIS A 329 6.62 -21.81 -7.84
C HIS A 329 5.24 -21.68 -7.19
N ALA A 330 4.22 -22.45 -7.61
CA ALA A 330 2.84 -22.31 -7.15
C ALA A 330 2.71 -22.27 -5.62
N ARG A 331 3.46 -23.14 -4.93
CA ARG A 331 3.46 -23.25 -3.46
C ARG A 331 3.86 -21.95 -2.76
N PHE A 332 4.75 -21.16 -3.35
CA PHE A 332 5.29 -19.94 -2.75
C PHE A 332 4.61 -18.68 -3.31
N CYS A 333 4.41 -18.63 -4.61
CA CYS A 333 3.75 -17.54 -5.33
C CYS A 333 2.24 -17.48 -5.03
N ARG A 334 1.56 -18.65 -4.97
CA ARG A 334 0.13 -18.81 -4.66
C ARG A 334 -0.80 -18.10 -5.66
N GLY A 335 -0.29 -17.74 -6.83
CA GLY A 335 -1.02 -16.96 -7.84
C GLY A 335 -0.80 -15.45 -7.72
N ASP A 336 0.14 -15.05 -6.86
CA ASP A 336 0.55 -13.66 -6.64
C ASP A 336 -0.48 -12.82 -5.85
N ALA A 337 -0.54 -11.50 -6.08
CA ALA A 337 -1.36 -10.59 -5.30
C ALA A 337 -2.80 -10.48 -5.83
N HIS A 338 -3.75 -10.35 -4.94
CA HIS A 338 -5.15 -10.11 -5.31
C HIS A 338 -5.36 -8.82 -6.12
N HIS A 339 -4.56 -7.77 -5.90
CA HIS A 339 -4.67 -6.52 -6.65
C HIS A 339 -4.09 -6.58 -8.06
N SER A 340 -3.20 -7.54 -8.32
CA SER A 340 -2.64 -7.82 -9.65
C SER A 340 -3.27 -9.06 -10.32
N TRP A 341 -4.45 -9.49 -9.87
CA TRP A 341 -5.21 -10.60 -10.43
C TRP A 341 -6.34 -10.14 -11.34
N ASP A 342 -6.38 -10.65 -12.57
CA ASP A 342 -7.49 -10.48 -13.51
C ASP A 342 -8.60 -11.47 -13.15
N TYR A 343 -9.61 -11.00 -12.42
CA TYR A 343 -10.74 -11.83 -11.97
C TYR A 343 -11.66 -12.27 -13.12
N ASP A 344 -11.65 -11.59 -14.27
CA ASP A 344 -12.45 -12.01 -15.44
C ASP A 344 -11.82 -13.19 -16.18
N ARG A 345 -10.48 -13.24 -16.20
CA ARG A 345 -9.71 -14.28 -16.90
C ARG A 345 -9.08 -15.29 -15.96
N ASN A 346 -9.20 -15.11 -14.67
CA ASN A 346 -8.57 -15.92 -13.62
C ASN A 346 -7.08 -16.14 -13.89
N ARG A 347 -6.31 -15.05 -14.00
CA ARG A 347 -4.86 -15.09 -14.21
C ARG A 347 -4.17 -13.86 -13.62
N PRO A 348 -2.88 -13.95 -13.29
CA PRO A 348 -2.12 -12.76 -12.90
C PRO A 348 -2.05 -11.77 -14.07
N MET A 349 -2.20 -10.48 -13.80
CA MET A 349 -1.98 -9.39 -14.77
C MET A 349 -0.48 -9.20 -15.02
N VAL A 350 0.35 -9.44 -13.99
CA VAL A 350 1.80 -9.44 -14.06
C VAL A 350 2.31 -10.79 -13.55
N CYS A 351 3.18 -11.45 -14.28
CA CYS A 351 3.88 -12.66 -13.86
C CYS A 351 5.37 -12.50 -14.13
N LEU A 352 6.18 -12.60 -13.09
CA LEU A 352 7.62 -12.38 -13.18
C LEU A 352 8.43 -13.66 -13.47
N LYS A 353 7.74 -14.80 -13.68
CA LYS A 353 8.37 -16.03 -14.17
C LYS A 353 8.97 -15.81 -15.56
N GLY A 354 10.21 -16.29 -15.75
CA GLY A 354 10.97 -16.03 -16.98
C GLY A 354 11.55 -14.61 -17.08
N THR A 355 11.36 -13.79 -16.04
CA THR A 355 11.99 -12.48 -15.89
C THR A 355 12.96 -12.47 -14.70
N LEU A 356 12.48 -12.89 -13.52
CA LEU A 356 13.25 -12.91 -12.28
C LEU A 356 13.53 -14.34 -11.78
N PHE A 357 12.76 -15.31 -12.20
CA PHE A 357 12.88 -16.72 -11.78
C PHE A 357 12.30 -17.67 -12.83
#